data_ffd5072214d2a66d843ade141d47d717
#
_entry.id   ffd5072214d2a66d843ade141d47d717
#
_cell.length_a   1.000
_cell.length_b   1.000
_cell.length_c   1.000
_cell.angle_alpha   90.00
_cell.angle_beta   90.00
_cell.angle_gamma   90.00
#
_symmetry.space_group_name_H-M   'P 1'
#
loop_
_entity.id
_entity.type
_entity.pdbx_description
1 polymer ?
#
loop_
_entity_poly.entity_id
_entity_poly.type
_entity_poly.pdbx_seq_one_letter_code
_entity_poly.pdbx_strand_id
1 'polypeptide(L)'
;MLTIQRRAVLGALTGLGVAAPLWAQSASKGKLAPKLRIVIPAVSRSALDEAGRALGDALVGQGLTDEIEYENKEGGSGTAGLAWYVQKYNADPNALFMGDSNLVGALALQKPAVDLGKVKPVARLISDYPVVVVAASSPIKTINELVERLRGNARQTPMAIGAVGGADHMFAGLLAKAAGARPEDAVYVPFARNFELVDAVTGGKAAAGVSSYSTFSAELAGGKLRALGVSSKKAAYGVKSVREQGLDVDLTSWRAVFTGAGVPAARQAEMVEAVKASLAYELWKKTLKQSYWEQSWMSGPDLGNFIDFDVKTTQLMVQLLKLKA
;
A
#
# COMPACT_ATOMS: atom_id res chain seq x y z
N MET A 1 -23.19 -6.28 99.40
CA MET A 1 -23.68 -7.33 98.47
C MET A 1 -23.56 -6.82 97.07
N LEU A 2 -23.02 -7.67 96.21
CA LEU A 2 -22.88 -7.58 94.77
C LEU A 2 -21.56 -7.06 94.17
N THR A 3 -20.90 -7.99 93.63
CA THR A 3 -19.59 -8.09 93.05
C THR A 3 -19.52 -7.39 91.71
N ILE A 4 -18.43 -6.66 91.46
CA ILE A 4 -18.07 -6.04 90.21
C ILE A 4 -17.07 -6.96 89.51
N GLN A 5 -17.43 -7.49 88.31
CA GLN A 5 -16.51 -8.17 87.47
C GLN A 5 -15.95 -7.18 86.41
N ARG A 6 -14.61 -7.09 86.38
CA ARG A 6 -13.84 -6.40 85.35
C ARG A 6 -13.79 -7.27 84.08
N ARG A 7 -14.16 -6.73 82.89
CA ARG A 7 -13.85 -7.30 81.62
C ARG A 7 -12.97 -6.34 80.84
N ALA A 8 -11.82 -6.84 80.45
CA ALA A 8 -10.83 -6.17 79.62
C ALA A 8 -11.34 -5.94 78.20
N VAL A 9 -11.09 -4.74 77.67
CA VAL A 9 -11.34 -4.37 76.32
C VAL A 9 -10.03 -4.58 75.49
N LEU A 10 -10.03 -5.56 74.59
CA LEU A 10 -8.96 -5.73 73.61
C LEU A 10 -9.22 -4.76 72.49
N GLY A 11 -8.27 -3.85 72.21
CA GLY A 11 -8.29 -2.95 71.11
C GLY A 11 -7.95 -3.69 69.79
N ALA A 12 -8.85 -3.62 68.83
CA ALA A 12 -8.60 -4.07 67.43
C ALA A 12 -7.94 -2.92 66.68
N LEU A 13 -6.67 -3.11 66.29
CA LEU A 13 -5.96 -2.30 65.31
C LEU A 13 -6.43 -2.70 63.91
N THR A 14 -7.28 -1.89 63.34
CA THR A 14 -7.62 -1.98 61.91
C THR A 14 -6.48 -1.39 61.10
N GLY A 15 -5.71 -2.26 60.44
CA GLY A 15 -4.71 -1.87 59.47
C GLY A 15 -5.37 -1.28 58.20
N LEU A 16 -5.17 -0.01 57.97
CA LEU A 16 -5.43 0.64 56.67
C LEU A 16 -4.46 0.08 55.65
N GLY A 17 -4.93 -0.91 54.87
CA GLY A 17 -4.25 -1.35 53.68
C GLY A 17 -4.24 -0.23 52.64
N VAL A 18 -3.10 0.42 52.45
CA VAL A 18 -2.86 1.30 51.30
C VAL A 18 -2.88 0.43 50.05
N ALA A 19 -3.99 0.43 49.34
CA ALA A 19 -4.04 -0.11 48.00
C ALA A 19 -3.11 0.75 47.11
N ALA A 20 -1.90 0.24 46.84
CA ALA A 20 -1.04 0.81 45.83
C ALA A 20 -1.79 0.76 44.48
N PRO A 21 -1.86 1.87 43.71
CA PRO A 21 -2.44 1.81 42.41
C PRO A 21 -1.60 0.83 41.57
N LEU A 22 -2.25 -0.23 41.06
CA LEU A 22 -1.70 -1.03 39.97
C LEU A 22 -1.54 -0.09 38.79
N TRP A 23 -0.40 0.56 38.70
CA TRP A 23 0.06 1.12 37.43
C TRP A 23 0.10 -0.05 36.48
N ALA A 24 -0.78 -0.02 35.46
CA ALA A 24 -0.76 -0.97 34.37
C ALA A 24 0.68 -1.02 33.86
N GLN A 25 1.40 -2.08 34.21
CA GLN A 25 2.62 -2.45 33.54
C GLN A 25 2.22 -2.61 32.07
N SER A 26 2.54 -1.59 31.26
CA SER A 26 2.66 -1.79 29.83
C SER A 26 3.58 -2.97 29.67
N ALA A 27 3.01 -4.15 29.42
CA ALA A 27 3.79 -5.31 29.07
C ALA A 27 4.70 -4.87 27.94
N SER A 28 5.99 -4.79 28.19
CA SER A 28 6.99 -4.63 27.15
C SER A 28 6.72 -5.79 26.21
N LYS A 29 6.16 -5.49 25.04
CA LYS A 29 5.93 -6.52 24.01
C LYS A 29 7.30 -7.11 23.75
N GLY A 30 7.50 -8.38 24.11
CA GLY A 30 8.75 -9.08 23.88
C GLY A 30 9.11 -9.01 22.40
N LYS A 31 10.39 -9.03 22.07
CA LYS A 31 10.84 -9.11 20.69
C LYS A 31 10.17 -10.27 19.98
N LEU A 32 9.73 -10.05 18.76
CA LEU A 32 9.20 -11.09 17.89
C LEU A 32 10.24 -12.17 17.59
N ALA A 33 11.43 -11.73 17.21
CA ALA A 33 12.61 -12.53 16.93
C ALA A 33 13.84 -11.60 16.91
N PRO A 34 15.07 -12.13 17.09
CA PRO A 34 16.28 -11.33 16.91
C PRO A 34 16.41 -10.79 15.48
N LYS A 35 15.98 -11.57 14.49
CA LYS A 35 16.03 -11.21 13.08
C LYS A 35 14.74 -11.57 12.37
N LEU A 36 14.21 -10.63 11.58
CA LEU A 36 13.10 -10.87 10.64
C LEU A 36 13.60 -10.71 9.21
N ARG A 37 12.87 -11.29 8.28
CA ARG A 37 13.07 -11.10 6.84
C ARG A 37 11.88 -10.39 6.23
N ILE A 38 12.14 -9.49 5.31
CA ILE A 38 11.11 -8.86 4.46
C ILE A 38 11.45 -9.12 3.00
N VAL A 39 10.66 -9.96 2.34
CA VAL A 39 10.75 -10.19 0.89
C VAL A 39 9.91 -9.15 0.17
N ILE A 40 10.53 -8.45 -0.76
CA ILE A 40 9.95 -7.35 -1.51
C ILE A 40 9.96 -7.73 -2.99
N PRO A 41 8.80 -8.00 -3.61
CA PRO A 41 8.69 -8.46 -4.98
C PRO A 41 8.82 -7.32 -6.00
N ALA A 42 9.84 -6.50 -5.86
CA ALA A 42 10.08 -5.32 -6.69
C ALA A 42 11.56 -4.95 -6.77
N VAL A 43 11.90 -4.13 -7.73
CA VAL A 43 13.24 -3.52 -7.85
C VAL A 43 13.53 -2.66 -6.63
N SER A 44 14.81 -2.60 -6.25
CA SER A 44 15.28 -1.69 -5.20
C SER A 44 14.96 -0.24 -5.55
N ARG A 45 14.61 0.57 -4.54
CA ARG A 45 14.20 1.98 -4.65
C ARG A 45 12.86 2.18 -5.39
N SER A 46 12.06 1.15 -5.55
CA SER A 46 10.65 1.30 -5.94
C SER A 46 9.80 1.71 -4.73
N ALA A 47 8.58 2.20 -4.99
CA ALA A 47 7.65 2.56 -3.91
C ALA A 47 7.32 1.38 -2.97
N LEU A 48 7.29 0.14 -3.47
CA LEU A 48 7.09 -1.04 -2.63
C LEU A 48 8.32 -1.38 -1.79
N ASP A 49 9.54 -1.19 -2.35
CA ASP A 49 10.80 -1.36 -1.63
C ASP A 49 10.93 -0.31 -0.50
N GLU A 50 10.63 0.95 -0.80
CA GLU A 50 10.60 2.03 0.18
C GLU A 50 9.62 1.74 1.33
N ALA A 51 8.42 1.26 1.03
CA ALA A 51 7.42 0.89 2.04
C ALA A 51 7.90 -0.30 2.91
N GLY A 52 8.49 -1.32 2.29
CA GLY A 52 9.04 -2.48 3.00
C GLY A 52 10.19 -2.10 3.95
N ARG A 53 11.08 -1.21 3.50
CA ARG A 53 12.19 -0.71 4.34
C ARG A 53 11.68 0.19 5.46
N ALA A 54 10.73 1.08 5.19
CA ALA A 54 10.12 1.91 6.22
C ALA A 54 9.43 1.07 7.32
N LEU A 55 8.76 -0.03 6.93
CA LEU A 55 8.19 -0.99 7.89
C LEU A 55 9.29 -1.65 8.73
N GLY A 56 10.36 -2.12 8.09
CA GLY A 56 11.49 -2.76 8.78
C GLY A 56 12.20 -1.81 9.75
N ASP A 57 12.48 -0.58 9.32
CA ASP A 57 13.05 0.46 10.17
C ASP A 57 12.15 0.77 11.37
N ALA A 58 10.84 0.76 11.18
CA ALA A 58 9.87 0.96 12.25
C ALA A 58 9.82 -0.22 13.22
N LEU A 59 9.93 -1.46 12.75
CA LEU A 59 10.01 -2.65 13.59
C LEU A 59 11.27 -2.64 14.46
N VAL A 60 12.43 -2.30 13.87
CA VAL A 60 13.70 -2.16 14.59
C VAL A 60 13.64 -0.99 15.57
N GLY A 61 13.18 0.17 15.10
CA GLY A 61 13.12 1.39 15.93
C GLY A 61 12.20 1.27 17.14
N GLN A 62 11.18 0.40 17.07
CA GLN A 62 10.32 0.06 18.20
C GLN A 62 10.84 -1.11 19.06
N GLY A 63 12.04 -1.63 18.76
CA GLY A 63 12.65 -2.74 19.50
C GLY A 63 11.93 -4.09 19.36
N LEU A 64 11.12 -4.25 18.29
CA LEU A 64 10.35 -5.47 18.03
C LEU A 64 11.18 -6.56 17.38
N THR A 65 12.31 -6.18 16.80
CA THR A 65 13.39 -7.05 16.29
C THR A 65 14.70 -6.29 16.35
N ASP A 66 15.84 -6.99 16.27
CA ASP A 66 17.15 -6.31 16.24
C ASP A 66 17.61 -5.99 14.82
N GLU A 67 17.20 -6.84 13.86
CA GLU A 67 17.69 -6.77 12.49
C GLU A 67 16.59 -7.15 11.50
N ILE A 68 16.60 -6.49 10.33
CA ILE A 68 15.81 -6.89 9.17
C ILE A 68 16.73 -7.29 8.02
N GLU A 69 16.51 -8.47 7.47
CA GLU A 69 17.10 -8.91 6.21
C GLU A 69 16.11 -8.61 5.07
N TYR A 70 16.52 -7.73 4.15
CA TYR A 70 15.70 -7.41 2.97
C TYR A 70 16.11 -8.27 1.78
N GLU A 71 15.11 -8.81 1.08
CA GLU A 71 15.31 -9.64 -0.10
C GLU A 71 14.42 -9.14 -1.25
N ASN A 72 15.01 -8.40 -2.21
CA ASN A 72 14.30 -7.95 -3.39
C ASN A 72 14.25 -9.08 -4.43
N LYS A 73 13.04 -9.38 -4.94
CA LYS A 73 12.78 -10.37 -5.99
C LYS A 73 11.90 -9.76 -7.07
N GLU A 74 12.54 -9.17 -8.06
CA GLU A 74 11.86 -8.56 -9.20
C GLU A 74 11.36 -9.58 -10.22
N GLY A 75 10.44 -9.16 -11.07
CA GLY A 75 9.91 -9.91 -12.21
C GLY A 75 8.40 -10.06 -12.21
N GLY A 76 7.81 -9.92 -13.39
CA GLY A 76 6.38 -10.07 -13.63
C GLY A 76 5.48 -9.17 -12.79
N SER A 77 5.91 -7.93 -12.50
CA SER A 77 5.21 -7.03 -11.58
C SER A 77 4.92 -7.66 -10.20
N GLY A 78 5.87 -8.46 -9.69
CA GLY A 78 5.81 -9.09 -8.36
C GLY A 78 5.43 -10.57 -8.36
N THR A 79 4.92 -11.14 -9.46
CA THR A 79 4.50 -12.54 -9.51
C THR A 79 5.66 -13.52 -9.29
N ALA A 80 6.86 -13.21 -9.82
CA ALA A 80 8.07 -14.01 -9.59
C ALA A 80 8.48 -13.98 -8.11
N GLY A 81 8.40 -12.82 -7.46
CA GLY A 81 8.70 -12.66 -6.03
C GLY A 81 7.72 -13.40 -5.13
N LEU A 82 6.43 -13.42 -5.48
CA LEU A 82 5.42 -14.22 -4.76
C LEU A 82 5.73 -15.71 -4.88
N ALA A 83 6.01 -16.21 -6.08
CA ALA A 83 6.36 -17.61 -6.29
C ALA A 83 7.61 -18.01 -5.49
N TRP A 84 8.64 -17.17 -5.52
CA TRP A 84 9.86 -17.36 -4.71
C TRP A 84 9.56 -17.40 -3.21
N TYR A 85 8.78 -16.46 -2.70
CA TYR A 85 8.40 -16.40 -1.29
C TYR A 85 7.65 -17.67 -0.85
N VAL A 86 6.65 -18.08 -1.61
CA VAL A 86 5.86 -19.28 -1.33
C VAL A 86 6.73 -20.54 -1.36
N GLN A 87 7.66 -20.65 -2.30
CA GLN A 87 8.56 -21.78 -2.39
C GLN A 87 9.53 -21.88 -1.20
N LYS A 88 10.07 -20.72 -0.77
CA LYS A 88 11.19 -20.69 0.18
C LYS A 88 10.75 -20.44 1.62
N TYR A 89 9.71 -19.63 1.84
CA TYR A 89 9.36 -19.09 3.16
C TYR A 89 7.93 -19.36 3.60
N ASN A 90 7.20 -20.28 2.95
CA ASN A 90 5.78 -20.50 3.21
C ASN A 90 5.44 -20.79 4.69
N ALA A 91 6.33 -21.47 5.42
CA ALA A 91 6.15 -21.80 6.84
C ALA A 91 7.16 -21.09 7.76
N ASP A 92 7.97 -20.17 7.24
CA ASP A 92 8.95 -19.42 8.05
C ASP A 92 8.22 -18.39 8.93
N PRO A 93 8.23 -18.58 10.28
CA PRO A 93 7.54 -17.68 11.21
C PRO A 93 8.19 -16.28 11.31
N ASN A 94 9.36 -16.08 10.71
CA ASN A 94 10.12 -14.84 10.75
C ASN A 94 10.25 -14.15 9.39
N ALA A 95 9.56 -14.65 8.37
CA ALA A 95 9.55 -14.06 7.04
C ALA A 95 8.23 -13.34 6.75
N LEU A 96 8.32 -12.09 6.32
CA LEU A 96 7.24 -11.26 5.82
C LEU A 96 7.38 -11.08 4.31
N PHE A 97 6.25 -10.87 3.65
CA PHE A 97 6.17 -10.59 2.22
C PHE A 97 5.42 -9.27 2.00
N MET A 98 5.97 -8.38 1.21
CA MET A 98 5.28 -7.16 0.78
C MET A 98 4.43 -7.46 -0.46
N GLY A 99 3.21 -6.95 -0.49
CA GLY A 99 2.33 -7.04 -1.65
C GLY A 99 1.57 -5.74 -1.85
N ASP A 100 1.10 -5.53 -3.06
CA ASP A 100 0.40 -4.31 -3.45
C ASP A 100 -0.67 -4.56 -4.54
N SER A 101 -1.42 -3.53 -4.89
CA SER A 101 -2.39 -3.56 -5.98
C SER A 101 -1.77 -3.88 -7.34
N ASN A 102 -0.47 -3.60 -7.56
CA ASN A 102 0.21 -3.95 -8.81
C ASN A 102 0.38 -5.47 -8.93
N LEU A 103 0.72 -6.15 -7.83
CA LEU A 103 0.77 -7.61 -7.79
C LEU A 103 -0.60 -8.23 -8.08
N VAL A 104 -1.69 -7.69 -7.50
CA VAL A 104 -3.06 -8.17 -7.77
C VAL A 104 -3.39 -8.07 -9.27
N GLY A 105 -3.07 -6.92 -9.87
CA GLY A 105 -3.28 -6.70 -11.29
C GLY A 105 -2.44 -7.63 -12.18
N ALA A 106 -1.18 -7.83 -11.82
CA ALA A 106 -0.30 -8.76 -12.54
C ALA A 106 -0.80 -10.22 -12.46
N LEU A 107 -1.26 -10.66 -11.29
CA LEU A 107 -1.87 -11.97 -11.10
C LEU A 107 -3.14 -12.14 -11.96
N ALA A 108 -4.00 -11.13 -12.01
CA ALA A 108 -5.20 -11.15 -12.83
C ALA A 108 -4.90 -11.23 -14.33
N LEU A 109 -3.83 -10.55 -14.77
CA LEU A 109 -3.45 -10.45 -16.18
C LEU A 109 -2.65 -11.68 -16.67
N GLN A 110 -1.65 -12.10 -15.89
CA GLN A 110 -0.70 -13.16 -16.26
C GLN A 110 -1.19 -14.57 -15.90
N LYS A 111 -2.08 -14.69 -14.90
CA LYS A 111 -2.65 -15.95 -14.38
C LYS A 111 -1.58 -17.02 -14.08
N PRO A 112 -0.55 -16.69 -13.28
CA PRO A 112 0.48 -17.66 -12.93
C PRO A 112 -0.10 -18.77 -12.04
N ALA A 113 0.69 -19.86 -11.83
CA ALA A 113 0.29 -20.98 -10.98
C ALA A 113 0.19 -20.62 -9.47
N VAL A 114 0.83 -19.52 -9.04
CA VAL A 114 0.81 -19.06 -7.65
C VAL A 114 -0.01 -17.79 -7.55
N ASP A 115 -0.91 -17.72 -6.57
CA ASP A 115 -1.79 -16.58 -6.28
C ASP A 115 -1.71 -16.15 -4.80
N LEU A 116 -2.46 -15.11 -4.44
CA LEU A 116 -2.51 -14.58 -3.07
C LEU A 116 -3.12 -15.54 -2.05
N GLY A 117 -3.83 -16.59 -2.46
CA GLY A 117 -4.31 -17.63 -1.54
C GLY A 117 -3.18 -18.47 -0.91
N LYS A 118 -1.95 -18.35 -1.41
CA LYS A 118 -0.76 -18.99 -0.85
C LYS A 118 -0.06 -18.19 0.25
N VAL A 119 -0.56 -17.00 0.56
CA VAL A 119 -0.08 -16.13 1.64
C VAL A 119 -1.26 -15.68 2.51
N LYS A 120 -0.99 -15.31 3.75
CA LYS A 120 -1.99 -14.78 4.69
C LYS A 120 -1.76 -13.29 4.92
N PRO A 121 -2.77 -12.43 4.76
CA PRO A 121 -2.63 -11.02 5.00
C PRO A 121 -2.42 -10.74 6.50
N VAL A 122 -1.43 -9.89 6.81
CA VAL A 122 -1.14 -9.40 8.16
C VAL A 122 -1.78 -8.03 8.35
N ALA A 123 -1.42 -7.08 7.49
CA ALA A 123 -1.98 -5.74 7.53
C ALA A 123 -1.84 -5.01 6.19
N ARG A 124 -2.88 -4.23 5.82
CA ARG A 124 -2.76 -3.14 4.88
C ARG A 124 -2.19 -1.94 5.62
N LEU A 125 -1.17 -1.33 5.07
CA LEU A 125 -0.38 -0.28 5.71
C LEU A 125 -0.63 1.09 5.11
N ILE A 126 -0.69 1.14 3.77
CA ILE A 126 -0.63 2.36 2.98
C ILE A 126 -1.71 2.34 1.91
N SER A 127 -2.30 3.51 1.66
CA SER A 127 -3.02 3.84 0.43
C SER A 127 -2.41 5.06 -0.22
N ASP A 128 -2.42 5.08 -1.54
CA ASP A 128 -2.12 6.26 -2.35
C ASP A 128 -2.99 6.27 -3.62
N TYR A 129 -2.95 7.37 -4.34
CA TYR A 129 -3.84 7.59 -5.48
C TYR A 129 -3.02 7.99 -6.70
N PRO A 130 -3.09 7.22 -7.79
CA PRO A 130 -2.54 7.64 -9.07
C PRO A 130 -3.04 9.02 -9.48
N VAL A 131 -2.11 9.82 -10.03
CA VAL A 131 -2.44 11.10 -10.66
C VAL A 131 -2.19 11.02 -12.15
N VAL A 132 -2.97 11.76 -12.92
CA VAL A 132 -2.72 11.97 -14.34
C VAL A 132 -2.07 13.32 -14.54
N VAL A 133 -0.95 13.33 -15.25
CA VAL A 133 -0.15 14.53 -15.52
C VAL A 133 0.13 14.67 -17.01
N VAL A 134 0.43 15.88 -17.42
CA VAL A 134 0.93 16.21 -18.78
C VAL A 134 2.14 17.15 -18.66
N ALA A 135 2.95 17.26 -19.71
CA ALA A 135 3.99 18.29 -19.77
C ALA A 135 3.38 19.70 -19.59
N ALA A 136 4.06 20.58 -18.90
CA ALA A 136 3.60 21.96 -18.74
C ALA A 136 3.39 22.69 -20.09
N SER A 137 4.21 22.35 -21.09
CA SER A 137 4.11 22.83 -22.49
C SER A 137 2.97 22.20 -23.28
N SER A 138 2.34 21.11 -22.78
CA SER A 138 1.26 20.41 -23.47
C SER A 138 0.09 21.35 -23.79
N PRO A 139 -0.55 21.24 -24.95
CA PRO A 139 -1.79 21.92 -25.25
C PRO A 139 -2.94 21.46 -24.35
N ILE A 140 -2.87 20.25 -23.76
CA ILE A 140 -3.87 19.71 -22.83
C ILE A 140 -3.72 20.45 -21.48
N LYS A 141 -4.79 21.15 -21.06
CA LYS A 141 -4.78 21.95 -19.83
C LYS A 141 -5.67 21.38 -18.74
N THR A 142 -6.67 20.56 -19.12
CA THR A 142 -7.69 20.02 -18.23
C THR A 142 -7.87 18.52 -18.47
N ILE A 143 -8.47 17.84 -17.50
CA ILE A 143 -8.82 16.42 -17.65
C ILE A 143 -9.82 16.19 -18.79
N ASN A 144 -10.77 17.13 -18.98
CA ASN A 144 -11.77 17.05 -20.03
C ASN A 144 -11.12 17.13 -21.42
N GLU A 145 -10.11 17.99 -21.61
CA GLU A 145 -9.36 18.04 -22.89
C GLU A 145 -8.59 16.75 -23.17
N LEU A 146 -8.05 16.10 -22.12
CA LEU A 146 -7.44 14.76 -22.27
C LEU A 146 -8.50 13.73 -22.69
N VAL A 147 -9.67 13.75 -22.05
CA VAL A 147 -10.81 12.87 -22.36
C VAL A 147 -11.28 13.06 -23.80
N GLU A 148 -11.45 14.31 -24.26
CA GLU A 148 -11.83 14.60 -25.64
C GLU A 148 -10.76 14.10 -26.62
N ARG A 149 -9.49 14.24 -26.29
CA ARG A 149 -8.41 13.75 -27.14
C ARG A 149 -8.39 12.21 -27.21
N LEU A 150 -8.62 11.53 -26.07
CA LEU A 150 -8.77 10.07 -26.04
C LEU A 150 -9.97 9.60 -26.84
N ARG A 151 -11.11 10.32 -26.77
CA ARG A 151 -12.32 10.05 -27.53
C ARG A 151 -12.08 10.18 -29.04
N GLY A 152 -11.42 11.25 -29.45
CA GLY A 152 -11.15 11.54 -30.85
C GLY A 152 -10.09 10.63 -31.48
N ASN A 153 -9.00 10.38 -30.76
CA ASN A 153 -7.90 9.57 -31.26
C ASN A 153 -7.05 8.97 -30.13
N ALA A 154 -7.53 7.88 -29.54
CA ALA A 154 -6.84 7.16 -28.46
C ALA A 154 -5.46 6.64 -28.91
N ARG A 155 -5.33 6.19 -30.17
CA ARG A 155 -4.06 5.66 -30.71
C ARG A 155 -2.95 6.71 -30.78
N GLN A 156 -3.29 7.97 -30.96
CA GLN A 156 -2.34 9.09 -30.97
C GLN A 156 -2.26 9.83 -29.63
N THR A 157 -2.81 9.24 -28.57
CA THR A 157 -2.77 9.79 -27.22
C THR A 157 -2.13 8.77 -26.25
N PRO A 158 -0.83 8.43 -26.46
CA PRO A 158 -0.16 7.46 -25.64
C PRO A 158 -0.04 7.94 -24.18
N MET A 159 -0.35 7.06 -23.24
CA MET A 159 -0.22 7.31 -21.80
C MET A 159 0.95 6.50 -21.24
N ALA A 160 1.92 7.19 -20.64
CA ALA A 160 3.00 6.56 -19.89
C ALA A 160 2.47 6.02 -18.56
N ILE A 161 2.77 4.78 -18.25
CA ILE A 161 2.34 4.09 -17.03
C ILE A 161 3.53 3.38 -16.36
N GLY A 162 3.37 2.99 -15.10
CA GLY A 162 4.32 2.12 -14.40
C GLY A 162 4.12 0.65 -14.77
N ALA A 163 3.72 -0.18 -13.81
CA ALA A 163 3.58 -1.62 -13.99
C ALA A 163 2.40 -2.00 -14.88
N VAL A 164 2.64 -2.89 -15.83
CA VAL A 164 1.57 -3.49 -16.65
C VAL A 164 0.61 -4.29 -15.75
N GLY A 165 -0.69 -4.01 -15.87
CA GLY A 165 -1.72 -4.57 -15.00
C GLY A 165 -1.86 -3.85 -13.66
N GLY A 166 -0.92 -2.97 -13.28
CA GLY A 166 -0.96 -2.25 -12.02
C GLY A 166 -2.00 -1.12 -11.95
N ALA A 167 -2.02 -0.44 -10.81
CA ALA A 167 -2.97 0.65 -10.53
C ALA A 167 -2.91 1.78 -11.58
N ASP A 168 -1.72 2.12 -12.04
CA ASP A 168 -1.50 3.14 -13.08
C ASP A 168 -2.16 2.74 -14.40
N HIS A 169 -1.96 1.48 -14.82
CA HIS A 169 -2.55 0.92 -16.04
C HIS A 169 -4.09 0.84 -15.94
N MET A 170 -4.59 0.39 -14.77
CA MET A 170 -6.03 0.34 -14.51
C MET A 170 -6.66 1.73 -14.57
N PHE A 171 -6.06 2.71 -13.92
CA PHE A 171 -6.58 4.08 -13.93
C PHE A 171 -6.54 4.70 -15.33
N ALA A 172 -5.44 4.54 -16.07
CA ALA A 172 -5.36 4.98 -17.47
C ALA A 172 -6.43 4.31 -18.35
N GLY A 173 -6.69 3.01 -18.14
CA GLY A 173 -7.75 2.27 -18.85
C GLY A 173 -9.15 2.77 -18.49
N LEU A 174 -9.41 3.07 -17.22
CA LEU A 174 -10.67 3.64 -16.78
C LEU A 174 -10.91 5.04 -17.37
N LEU A 175 -9.88 5.88 -17.47
CA LEU A 175 -9.96 7.19 -18.13
C LEU A 175 -10.28 7.05 -19.63
N ALA A 176 -9.61 6.14 -20.32
CA ALA A 176 -9.89 5.86 -21.74
C ALA A 176 -11.33 5.36 -21.94
N LYS A 177 -11.80 4.48 -21.06
CA LYS A 177 -13.19 3.98 -21.07
C LYS A 177 -14.19 5.11 -20.79
N ALA A 178 -13.94 5.93 -19.77
CA ALA A 178 -14.81 7.09 -19.46
C ALA A 178 -14.86 8.11 -20.60
N ALA A 179 -13.78 8.21 -21.39
CA ALA A 179 -13.74 8.98 -22.64
C ALA A 179 -14.59 8.38 -23.76
N GLY A 180 -15.09 7.15 -23.61
CA GLY A 180 -15.79 6.42 -24.69
C GLY A 180 -14.82 5.86 -25.75
N ALA A 181 -13.52 5.86 -25.51
CA ALA A 181 -12.55 5.21 -26.38
C ALA A 181 -12.69 3.69 -26.28
N ARG A 182 -12.43 2.99 -27.39
CA ARG A 182 -12.35 1.54 -27.34
C ARG A 182 -11.08 1.14 -26.60
N PRO A 183 -11.16 0.24 -25.60
CA PRO A 183 -9.98 -0.15 -24.80
C PRO A 183 -8.79 -0.62 -25.66
N GLU A 184 -9.07 -1.34 -26.75
CA GLU A 184 -8.06 -1.85 -27.68
C GLU A 184 -7.34 -0.78 -28.52
N ASP A 185 -7.87 0.44 -28.57
CA ASP A 185 -7.25 1.57 -29.27
C ASP A 185 -6.41 2.46 -28.35
N ALA A 186 -6.57 2.31 -27.02
CA ALA A 186 -5.75 3.03 -26.06
C ALA A 186 -4.31 2.49 -26.06
N VAL A 187 -3.35 3.40 -26.08
CA VAL A 187 -1.91 3.07 -26.09
C VAL A 187 -1.32 3.37 -24.72
N TYR A 188 -0.85 2.32 -24.06
CA TYR A 188 -0.16 2.40 -22.79
C TYR A 188 1.31 2.06 -22.98
N VAL A 189 2.20 2.93 -22.51
CA VAL A 189 3.65 2.76 -22.61
C VAL A 189 4.21 2.50 -21.22
N PRO A 190 4.58 1.24 -20.88
CA PRO A 190 5.07 0.90 -19.56
C PRO A 190 6.53 1.31 -19.37
N PHE A 191 6.86 1.78 -18.18
CA PHE A 191 8.21 2.10 -17.73
C PHE A 191 8.52 1.43 -16.40
N ALA A 192 9.63 0.72 -16.34
CA ALA A 192 10.06 0.05 -15.10
C ALA A 192 10.61 1.03 -14.05
N ARG A 193 11.08 2.19 -14.49
CA ARG A 193 11.70 3.21 -13.64
C ARG A 193 10.95 4.52 -13.73
N ASN A 194 10.67 5.13 -12.56
CA ASN A 194 9.90 6.36 -12.46
C ASN A 194 10.51 7.52 -13.27
N PHE A 195 11.83 7.67 -13.29
CA PHE A 195 12.47 8.76 -14.04
C PHE A 195 12.26 8.62 -15.56
N GLU A 196 12.25 7.40 -16.11
CA GLU A 196 12.00 7.15 -17.53
C GLU A 196 10.56 7.54 -17.91
N LEU A 197 9.60 7.25 -17.01
CA LEU A 197 8.21 7.66 -17.17
C LEU A 197 8.09 9.19 -17.17
N VAL A 198 8.74 9.86 -16.20
CA VAL A 198 8.78 11.32 -16.12
C VAL A 198 9.38 11.95 -17.37
N ASP A 199 10.52 11.42 -17.85
CA ASP A 199 11.19 11.89 -19.05
C ASP A 199 10.34 11.69 -20.32
N ALA A 200 9.58 10.58 -20.38
CA ALA A 200 8.67 10.35 -21.52
C ALA A 200 7.55 11.39 -21.58
N VAL A 201 7.03 11.83 -20.44
CA VAL A 201 5.98 12.86 -20.39
C VAL A 201 6.56 14.26 -20.62
N THR A 202 7.62 14.64 -19.91
CA THR A 202 8.25 15.97 -20.05
C THR A 202 8.83 16.19 -21.43
N GLY A 203 9.38 15.15 -22.05
CA GLY A 203 9.92 15.16 -23.40
C GLY A 203 8.88 15.00 -24.53
N GLY A 204 7.58 14.86 -24.18
CA GLY A 204 6.49 14.77 -25.16
C GLY A 204 6.41 13.43 -25.91
N LYS A 205 7.12 12.38 -25.49
CA LYS A 205 7.01 11.02 -26.03
C LYS A 205 5.68 10.35 -25.65
N ALA A 206 5.11 10.74 -24.51
CA ALA A 206 3.76 10.40 -24.10
C ALA A 206 2.91 11.64 -23.96
N ALA A 207 1.64 11.57 -24.33
CA ALA A 207 0.69 12.68 -24.24
C ALA A 207 0.31 12.97 -22.78
N ALA A 208 0.29 11.93 -21.94
CA ALA A 208 0.04 12.01 -20.51
C ALA A 208 0.84 10.94 -19.76
N GLY A 209 1.02 11.13 -18.46
CA GLY A 209 1.57 10.13 -17.55
C GLY A 209 0.59 9.82 -16.42
N VAL A 210 0.56 8.56 -16.00
CA VAL A 210 -0.25 8.09 -14.87
C VAL A 210 0.65 7.31 -13.93
N SER A 211 0.78 7.77 -12.69
CA SER A 211 1.50 7.08 -11.61
C SER A 211 1.18 7.70 -10.26
N SER A 212 1.79 7.19 -9.17
CA SER A 212 1.71 7.80 -7.84
C SER A 212 2.15 9.26 -7.86
N TYR A 213 1.53 10.10 -7.02
CA TYR A 213 1.88 11.53 -6.93
C TYR A 213 3.36 11.75 -6.65
N SER A 214 3.97 10.93 -5.80
CA SER A 214 5.39 11.00 -5.47
C SER A 214 6.31 10.89 -6.68
N THR A 215 5.92 10.13 -7.71
CA THR A 215 6.68 9.98 -8.97
C THR A 215 6.84 11.32 -9.70
N PHE A 216 5.86 12.21 -9.57
CA PHE A 216 5.80 13.48 -10.31
C PHE A 216 6.02 14.72 -9.45
N SER A 217 6.11 14.55 -8.13
CA SER A 217 6.07 15.66 -7.16
C SER A 217 7.14 16.73 -7.40
N ALA A 218 8.35 16.34 -7.76
CA ALA A 218 9.45 17.27 -8.03
C ALA A 218 9.20 18.11 -9.29
N GLU A 219 8.75 17.49 -10.38
CA GLU A 219 8.47 18.17 -11.65
C GLU A 219 7.19 18.98 -11.60
N LEU A 220 6.22 18.58 -10.77
CA LEU A 220 5.02 19.38 -10.48
C LEU A 220 5.39 20.65 -9.71
N ALA A 221 6.21 20.50 -8.65
CA ALA A 221 6.72 21.64 -7.88
C ALA A 221 7.61 22.57 -8.74
N GLY A 222 8.41 21.99 -9.63
CA GLY A 222 9.27 22.71 -10.57
C GLY A 222 8.55 23.30 -11.78
N GLY A 223 7.22 23.11 -11.92
CA GLY A 223 6.42 23.63 -13.01
C GLY A 223 6.71 23.01 -14.39
N LYS A 224 7.37 21.85 -14.44
CA LYS A 224 7.64 21.10 -15.68
C LYS A 224 6.46 20.21 -16.09
N LEU A 225 5.66 19.78 -15.11
CA LEU A 225 4.44 19.00 -15.31
C LEU A 225 3.23 19.77 -14.80
N ARG A 226 2.05 19.39 -15.28
CA ARG A 226 0.74 19.84 -14.81
C ARG A 226 -0.08 18.62 -14.45
N ALA A 227 -0.60 18.57 -13.20
CA ALA A 227 -1.58 17.59 -12.79
C ALA A 227 -2.97 17.95 -13.34
N LEU A 228 -3.62 17.00 -13.98
CA LEU A 228 -4.99 17.16 -14.52
C LEU A 228 -6.04 16.62 -13.57
N GLY A 229 -5.70 15.61 -12.78
CA GLY A 229 -6.61 15.00 -11.81
C GLY A 229 -5.98 13.84 -11.05
N VAL A 230 -6.58 13.51 -9.91
CA VAL A 230 -6.19 12.39 -9.07
C VAL A 230 -7.32 11.36 -9.02
N SER A 231 -6.97 10.09 -8.83
CA SER A 231 -7.91 8.96 -8.86
C SER A 231 -8.75 8.80 -7.59
N SER A 232 -8.50 9.57 -6.54
CA SER A 232 -9.27 9.53 -5.29
C SER A 232 -10.72 10.03 -5.48
N LYS A 233 -11.60 9.67 -4.56
CA LYS A 233 -13.01 10.15 -4.59
C LYS A 233 -13.14 11.66 -4.41
N LYS A 234 -12.19 12.29 -3.70
CA LYS A 234 -12.10 13.73 -3.44
C LYS A 234 -10.70 14.22 -3.79
N ALA A 235 -10.53 15.52 -3.84
CA ALA A 235 -9.22 16.14 -4.05
C ALA A 235 -8.18 15.60 -3.05
N ALA A 236 -6.99 15.30 -3.56
CA ALA A 236 -5.82 14.89 -2.79
C ALA A 236 -4.56 15.56 -3.34
N TYR A 237 -3.53 15.76 -2.51
CA TYR A 237 -2.26 16.37 -2.90
C TYR A 237 -2.39 17.79 -3.51
N GLY A 238 -3.49 18.50 -3.21
CA GLY A 238 -3.79 19.77 -3.86
C GLY A 238 -4.32 19.65 -5.29
N VAL A 239 -4.59 18.44 -5.77
CA VAL A 239 -5.11 18.13 -7.11
C VAL A 239 -6.57 17.72 -7.00
N LYS A 240 -7.45 18.28 -7.86
CA LYS A 240 -8.86 17.89 -7.92
C LYS A 240 -8.99 16.42 -8.35
N SER A 241 -9.93 15.70 -7.74
CA SER A 241 -10.31 14.36 -8.19
C SER A 241 -10.87 14.41 -9.62
N VAL A 242 -10.61 13.37 -10.43
CA VAL A 242 -11.25 13.24 -11.74
C VAL A 242 -12.76 13.10 -11.59
N ARG A 243 -13.23 12.54 -10.47
CA ARG A 243 -14.66 12.40 -10.15
C ARG A 243 -15.32 13.75 -9.87
N GLU A 244 -14.64 14.64 -9.12
CA GLU A 244 -15.12 16.02 -8.92
C GLU A 244 -15.14 16.85 -10.19
N GLN A 245 -14.46 16.39 -11.24
CA GLN A 245 -14.41 17.01 -12.56
C GLN A 245 -15.39 16.36 -13.56
N GLY A 246 -16.30 15.48 -13.08
CA GLY A 246 -17.39 14.90 -13.86
C GLY A 246 -17.11 13.52 -14.47
N LEU A 247 -15.97 12.90 -14.18
CA LEU A 247 -15.65 11.53 -14.62
C LEU A 247 -15.94 10.55 -13.48
N ASP A 248 -16.91 9.66 -13.64
CA ASP A 248 -17.24 8.66 -12.62
C ASP A 248 -16.19 7.54 -12.60
N VAL A 249 -14.99 7.91 -12.19
CA VAL A 249 -13.82 7.03 -12.06
C VAL A 249 -13.17 7.32 -10.73
N ASP A 250 -12.91 6.26 -9.95
CA ASP A 250 -12.02 6.31 -8.81
C ASP A 250 -11.21 5.02 -8.69
N LEU A 251 -10.01 5.12 -8.13
CA LEU A 251 -9.13 4.00 -7.88
C LEU A 251 -8.16 4.33 -6.74
N THR A 252 -7.93 3.36 -5.87
CA THR A 252 -6.98 3.44 -4.78
C THR A 252 -5.89 2.39 -4.99
N SER A 253 -4.63 2.82 -4.95
CA SER A 253 -3.49 1.91 -4.83
C SER A 253 -3.26 1.61 -3.34
N TRP A 254 -2.82 0.40 -3.01
CA TRP A 254 -2.56 0.00 -1.63
C TRP A 254 -1.31 -0.87 -1.52
N ARG A 255 -0.71 -0.88 -0.30
CA ARG A 255 0.38 -1.78 0.07
C ARG A 255 0.08 -2.48 1.38
N ALA A 256 0.40 -3.76 1.42
CA ALA A 256 0.15 -4.64 2.56
C ALA A 256 1.33 -5.55 2.83
N VAL A 257 1.36 -6.11 4.03
CA VAL A 257 2.31 -7.12 4.45
C VAL A 257 1.59 -8.44 4.71
N PHE A 258 2.25 -9.54 4.37
CA PHE A 258 1.73 -10.90 4.43
C PHE A 258 2.72 -11.82 5.14
N THR A 259 2.22 -12.97 5.62
CA THR A 259 3.00 -14.14 6.01
C THR A 259 2.68 -15.31 5.08
N GLY A 260 3.51 -16.35 5.11
CA GLY A 260 3.20 -17.58 4.38
C GLY A 260 2.00 -18.33 4.96
N ALA A 261 1.30 -19.08 4.12
CA ALA A 261 0.10 -19.84 4.52
C ALA A 261 0.41 -20.89 5.60
N GLY A 262 1.63 -21.41 5.65
CA GLY A 262 2.09 -22.38 6.65
C GLY A 262 2.44 -21.79 8.02
N VAL A 263 2.46 -20.46 8.17
CA VAL A 263 2.74 -19.82 9.47
C VAL A 263 1.58 -20.07 10.44
N PRO A 264 1.86 -20.52 11.69
CA PRO A 264 0.83 -20.78 12.70
C PRO A 264 0.01 -19.51 13.02
N ALA A 265 -1.29 -19.69 13.30
CA ALA A 265 -2.21 -18.58 13.57
C ALA A 265 -1.78 -17.70 14.76
N ALA A 266 -1.24 -18.30 15.83
CA ALA A 266 -0.71 -17.55 16.97
C ALA A 266 0.43 -16.62 16.54
N ARG A 267 1.35 -17.12 15.71
CA ARG A 267 2.48 -16.29 15.20
C ARG A 267 2.00 -15.18 14.28
N GLN A 268 0.99 -15.48 13.45
CA GLN A 268 0.39 -14.45 12.61
C GLN A 268 -0.24 -13.32 13.46
N ALA A 269 -0.93 -13.67 14.55
CA ALA A 269 -1.50 -12.68 15.47
C ALA A 269 -0.40 -11.81 16.13
N GLU A 270 0.72 -12.42 16.54
CA GLU A 270 1.89 -11.67 17.04
C GLU A 270 2.44 -10.68 16.00
N MET A 271 2.54 -11.11 14.73
CA MET A 271 2.97 -10.24 13.63
C MET A 271 2.01 -9.06 13.42
N VAL A 272 0.70 -9.30 13.47
CA VAL A 272 -0.32 -8.21 13.36
C VAL A 272 -0.09 -7.16 14.45
N GLU A 273 0.05 -7.60 15.70
CA GLU A 273 0.24 -6.68 16.82
C GLU A 273 1.58 -5.93 16.76
N ALA A 274 2.64 -6.59 16.32
CA ALA A 274 3.94 -5.95 16.17
C ALA A 274 3.94 -4.93 15.03
N VAL A 275 3.40 -5.28 13.87
CA VAL A 275 3.26 -4.35 12.74
C VAL A 275 2.41 -3.15 13.16
N LYS A 276 1.29 -3.37 13.88
CA LYS A 276 0.47 -2.27 14.40
C LYS A 276 1.26 -1.34 15.33
N ALA A 277 2.04 -1.92 16.24
CA ALA A 277 2.86 -1.15 17.16
C ALA A 277 3.95 -0.35 16.45
N SER A 278 4.54 -0.90 15.37
CA SER A 278 5.60 -0.23 14.61
C SER A 278 5.13 1.05 13.91
N LEU A 279 3.85 1.15 13.55
CA LEU A 279 3.30 2.34 12.86
C LEU A 279 3.29 3.61 13.73
N ALA A 280 3.50 3.48 15.04
CA ALA A 280 3.67 4.62 15.93
C ALA A 280 5.06 5.29 15.79
N TYR A 281 6.03 4.63 15.15
CA TYR A 281 7.39 5.12 15.01
C TYR A 281 7.46 6.39 14.15
N GLU A 282 8.17 7.41 14.63
CA GLU A 282 8.18 8.73 13.96
C GLU A 282 8.77 8.70 12.55
N LEU A 283 9.77 7.84 12.30
CA LEU A 283 10.33 7.70 10.96
C LEU A 283 9.30 7.13 9.97
N TRP A 284 8.44 6.18 10.41
CA TRP A 284 7.31 5.69 9.61
C TRP A 284 6.41 6.85 9.16
N LYS A 285 5.94 7.67 10.11
CA LYS A 285 5.07 8.82 9.82
C LYS A 285 5.76 9.83 8.91
N LYS A 286 7.05 10.07 9.12
CA LYS A 286 7.86 10.95 8.26
C LYS A 286 7.93 10.42 6.83
N THR A 287 8.18 9.12 6.64
CA THR A 287 8.22 8.48 5.32
C THR A 287 6.86 8.60 4.63
N LEU A 288 5.75 8.31 5.31
CA LEU A 288 4.42 8.50 4.73
C LEU A 288 4.23 9.91 4.18
N LYS A 289 4.59 10.93 4.97
CA LYS A 289 4.44 12.34 4.57
C LYS A 289 5.33 12.68 3.37
N GLN A 290 6.58 12.21 3.37
CA GLN A 290 7.55 12.49 2.28
C GLN A 290 7.15 11.81 0.97
N SER A 291 6.55 10.62 1.04
CA SER A 291 6.13 9.84 -0.12
C SER A 291 4.67 10.13 -0.53
N TYR A 292 3.99 11.08 0.13
CA TYR A 292 2.58 11.41 -0.12
C TYR A 292 1.66 10.20 0.05
N TRP A 293 1.94 9.32 1.03
CA TRP A 293 1.14 8.13 1.33
C TRP A 293 0.21 8.39 2.50
N GLU A 294 -0.97 7.79 2.44
CA GLU A 294 -1.93 7.78 3.55
C GLU A 294 -1.79 6.50 4.35
N GLN A 295 -1.71 6.62 5.68
CA GLN A 295 -1.80 5.45 6.54
C GLN A 295 -3.21 4.88 6.47
N SER A 296 -3.33 3.61 6.03
CA SER A 296 -4.61 2.95 5.88
C SER A 296 -4.62 1.57 6.53
N TRP A 297 -4.51 1.59 7.86
CA TRP A 297 -4.51 0.36 8.64
C TRP A 297 -5.78 -0.46 8.45
N MET A 298 -5.62 -1.73 8.10
CA MET A 298 -6.66 -2.75 8.07
C MET A 298 -6.02 -4.11 8.37
N SER A 299 -6.65 -4.96 9.16
CA SER A 299 -6.14 -6.29 9.52
C SER A 299 -7.28 -7.26 9.77
N GLY A 300 -6.96 -8.54 10.02
CA GLY A 300 -7.94 -9.57 10.33
C GLY A 300 -8.95 -9.83 9.22
N PRO A 301 -10.21 -10.22 9.55
CA PRO A 301 -11.22 -10.59 8.56
C PRO A 301 -11.53 -9.48 7.55
N ASP A 302 -11.53 -8.22 7.97
CA ASP A 302 -11.81 -7.07 7.09
C ASP A 302 -10.78 -6.96 5.98
N LEU A 303 -9.50 -7.21 6.30
CA LEU A 303 -8.45 -7.23 5.28
C LEU A 303 -8.58 -8.41 4.33
N GLY A 304 -8.94 -9.59 4.84
CA GLY A 304 -9.24 -10.75 4.00
C GLY A 304 -10.35 -10.46 2.99
N ASN A 305 -11.47 -9.95 3.47
CA ASN A 305 -12.62 -9.56 2.63
C ASN A 305 -12.25 -8.46 1.62
N PHE A 306 -11.45 -7.48 2.03
CA PHE A 306 -10.97 -6.43 1.15
C PHE A 306 -10.12 -7.01 0.01
N ILE A 307 -9.15 -7.88 0.31
CA ILE A 307 -8.27 -8.49 -0.71
C ILE A 307 -9.09 -9.36 -1.67
N ASP A 308 -10.01 -10.18 -1.16
CA ASP A 308 -10.87 -11.01 -1.99
C ASP A 308 -11.75 -10.20 -2.93
N PHE A 309 -12.29 -9.07 -2.44
CA PHE A 309 -13.05 -8.13 -3.25
C PHE A 309 -12.17 -7.47 -4.31
N ASP A 310 -10.99 -6.99 -3.92
CA ASP A 310 -10.04 -6.32 -4.82
C ASP A 310 -9.56 -7.25 -5.94
N VAL A 311 -9.22 -8.51 -5.61
CA VAL A 311 -8.84 -9.53 -6.60
C VAL A 311 -9.96 -9.75 -7.64
N LYS A 312 -11.21 -9.93 -7.19
CA LYS A 312 -12.36 -10.14 -8.08
C LYS A 312 -12.63 -8.92 -8.95
N THR A 313 -12.62 -7.73 -8.34
CA THR A 313 -12.85 -6.47 -9.06
C THR A 313 -11.75 -6.23 -10.09
N THR A 314 -10.49 -6.48 -9.72
CA THR A 314 -9.35 -6.34 -10.63
C THR A 314 -9.43 -7.31 -11.81
N GLN A 315 -9.82 -8.57 -11.59
CA GLN A 315 -10.06 -9.53 -12.67
C GLN A 315 -11.13 -9.04 -13.66
N LEU A 316 -12.23 -8.49 -13.13
CA LEU A 316 -13.28 -7.90 -13.97
C LEU A 316 -12.78 -6.66 -14.73
N MET A 317 -11.99 -5.79 -14.09
CA MET A 317 -11.39 -4.63 -14.76
C MET A 317 -10.45 -5.04 -15.88
N VAL A 318 -9.57 -6.03 -15.68
CA VAL A 318 -8.68 -6.55 -16.72
C VAL A 318 -9.47 -6.99 -17.96
N GLN A 319 -10.59 -7.71 -17.76
CA GLN A 319 -11.46 -8.16 -18.84
C GLN A 319 -12.18 -6.98 -19.50
N LEU A 320 -12.79 -6.09 -18.71
CA LEU A 320 -13.56 -4.95 -19.19
C LEU A 320 -12.72 -3.97 -19.99
N LEU A 321 -11.48 -3.73 -19.54
CA LEU A 321 -10.52 -2.83 -20.17
C LEU A 321 -9.70 -3.53 -21.25
N LYS A 322 -9.89 -4.84 -21.47
CA LYS A 322 -9.14 -5.67 -22.45
C LYS A 322 -7.63 -5.47 -22.33
N LEU A 323 -7.13 -5.31 -21.10
CA LEU A 323 -5.71 -5.12 -20.87
C LEU A 323 -4.93 -6.37 -21.30
N LYS A 324 -3.74 -6.13 -21.85
CA LYS A 324 -2.84 -7.19 -22.31
C LYS A 324 -1.54 -7.14 -21.53
N ALA A 325 -0.93 -8.33 -21.33
CA ALA A 325 0.39 -8.48 -20.71
C ALA A 325 1.49 -7.94 -21.62
#